data_4a197a1650eca78ae904c12b6ba638d6
#
_entry.id   4a197a1650eca78ae904c12b6ba638d6
#
_cell.length_a   1.000
_cell.length_b   1.000
_cell.length_c   1.000
_cell.angle_alpha   90.00
_cell.angle_beta   90.00
_cell.angle_gamma   90.00
#
_symmetry.space_group_name_H-M   'P 1'
#
loop_
_entity.id
_entity.type
_entity.pdbx_description
1 polymer ?
#
loop_
_entity_poly.entity_id
_entity_poly.type
_entity_poly.pdbx_seq_one_letter_code
_entity_poly.pdbx_strand_id
1 'polypeptide(L)'
;MHNYFFPYKAKKNASRIEILSEFGGYSYLEKGHANIEKLYGYKKFEDKLKLMDALKDLYQNKILQNIPKGLSGCIYTQLSDVEDECNGIFTFDREIIKVDERKIKKINERCIRRLNK
;
A
#
# COMPACT_ATOMS: atom_id res chain seq x y z
N MET A 1 0.10 -14.36 1.92
CA MET A 1 0.52 -13.85 3.24
C MET A 1 -0.06 -12.47 3.49
N HIS A 2 -0.67 -12.26 4.63
CA HIS A 2 -1.17 -10.96 5.08
C HIS A 2 -0.27 -10.43 6.18
N ASN A 3 0.05 -9.14 6.14
CA ASN A 3 0.85 -8.54 7.19
C ASN A 3 0.62 -7.04 7.29
N TYR A 4 -0.26 -6.63 8.20
CA TYR A 4 -0.56 -5.22 8.46
C TYR A 4 0.15 -4.67 9.68
N PHE A 5 0.43 -5.51 10.67
CA PHE A 5 0.85 -5.08 12.02
C PHE A 5 2.34 -5.13 12.26
N PHE A 6 3.04 -6.00 11.56
CA PHE A 6 4.47 -6.21 11.77
C PHE A 6 5.26 -5.91 10.51
N PRO A 7 6.52 -5.48 10.64
CA PRO A 7 7.39 -5.32 9.48
C PRO A 7 7.48 -6.63 8.72
N TYR A 8 7.17 -6.57 7.44
CA TYR A 8 7.27 -7.74 6.56
C TYR A 8 8.73 -8.08 6.29
N LYS A 9 9.04 -9.36 6.33
CA LYS A 9 10.35 -9.88 5.97
C LYS A 9 10.18 -11.15 5.14
N ALA A 10 10.68 -11.13 3.91
CA ALA A 10 10.57 -12.28 3.00
C ALA A 10 11.35 -13.48 3.55
N LYS A 11 10.76 -14.66 3.38
CA LYS A 11 11.41 -15.93 3.71
C LYS A 11 12.10 -16.46 2.46
N LYS A 12 13.40 -16.64 2.54
CA LYS A 12 14.15 -17.22 1.44
C LYS A 12 13.74 -18.68 1.27
N ASN A 13 13.05 -18.97 0.17
CA ASN A 13 12.61 -20.31 -0.17
C ASN A 13 12.84 -20.56 -1.65
N ALA A 14 13.78 -21.47 -1.98
CA ALA A 14 14.18 -21.76 -3.35
C ALA A 14 13.12 -22.52 -4.15
N SER A 15 12.13 -23.14 -3.50
CA SER A 15 11.14 -23.99 -4.16
C SER A 15 9.77 -23.35 -4.37
N ARG A 16 9.53 -22.16 -3.82
CA ARG A 16 8.21 -21.53 -3.89
C ARG A 16 8.29 -20.03 -4.19
N ILE A 17 7.31 -19.57 -4.96
CA ILE A 17 7.11 -18.14 -5.18
C ILE A 17 6.47 -17.55 -3.92
N GLU A 18 7.02 -16.47 -3.40
CA GLU A 18 6.46 -15.76 -2.26
C GLU A 18 5.71 -14.53 -2.73
N ILE A 19 4.44 -14.43 -2.34
CA ILE A 19 3.58 -13.30 -2.65
C ILE A 19 3.02 -12.74 -1.35
N LEU A 20 3.16 -11.43 -1.17
CA LEU A 20 2.50 -10.72 -0.08
C LEU A 20 1.09 -10.36 -0.54
N SER A 21 0.12 -11.19 -0.14
CA SER A 21 -1.25 -11.14 -0.66
C SER A 21 -2.05 -9.91 -0.22
N GLU A 22 -1.65 -9.30 0.89
CA GLU A 22 -2.20 -8.02 1.33
C GLU A 22 -1.14 -7.24 2.09
N PHE A 23 -1.04 -5.96 1.81
CA PHE A 23 -0.20 -5.04 2.57
C PHE A 23 -0.76 -3.62 2.49
N GLY A 24 -0.29 -2.74 3.37
CA GLY A 24 -0.72 -1.36 3.44
C GLY A 24 -1.85 -1.17 4.44
N GLY A 25 -3.07 -1.02 3.94
CA GLY A 25 -4.21 -0.73 4.80
C GLY A 25 -4.17 0.65 5.44
N TYR A 26 -3.41 1.57 4.85
CA TYR A 26 -3.26 2.92 5.36
C TYR A 26 -4.52 3.73 5.08
N SER A 27 -5.04 4.37 6.11
CA SER A 27 -6.33 5.06 6.06
C SER A 27 -6.17 6.58 6.05
N TYR A 28 -6.93 7.22 5.17
CA TYR A 28 -7.08 8.68 5.11
C TYR A 28 -8.51 9.00 4.72
N LEU A 29 -9.14 9.88 5.51
CA LEU A 29 -10.52 10.30 5.27
C LEU A 29 -10.53 11.64 4.54
N GLU A 30 -10.99 11.63 3.28
CA GLU A 30 -11.19 12.85 2.49
C GLU A 30 -12.56 13.41 2.80
N LYS A 31 -12.62 14.59 3.43
CA LYS A 31 -13.88 15.24 3.78
C LYS A 31 -14.73 15.52 2.55
N GLY A 32 -16.03 15.21 2.65
CA GLY A 32 -16.97 15.37 1.55
C GLY A 32 -17.00 14.23 0.57
N HIS A 33 -16.07 13.27 0.67
CA HIS A 33 -15.96 12.11 -0.21
C HIS A 33 -15.84 10.79 0.56
N ALA A 34 -16.27 10.78 1.81
CA ALA A 34 -16.25 9.60 2.67
C ALA A 34 -17.66 9.28 3.20
N ASN A 35 -17.91 8.00 3.41
CA ASN A 35 -19.20 7.53 3.96
C ASN A 35 -19.29 7.71 5.47
N ILE A 36 -18.19 8.05 6.14
CA ILE A 36 -18.13 8.19 7.58
C ILE A 36 -17.47 9.52 7.96
N GLU A 37 -17.78 9.99 9.17
CA GLU A 37 -17.19 11.21 9.71
C GLU A 37 -15.95 10.94 10.55
N LYS A 38 -15.81 9.71 11.06
CA LYS A 38 -14.73 9.31 11.94
C LYS A 38 -13.92 8.19 11.33
N LEU A 39 -12.60 8.36 11.33
CA LEU A 39 -11.67 7.43 10.73
C LEU A 39 -11.44 6.20 11.60
N TYR A 40 -11.66 5.03 11.01
CA TYR A 40 -11.33 3.74 11.60
C TYR A 40 -10.23 3.06 10.79
N GLY A 41 -9.51 2.15 11.39
CA GLY A 41 -8.52 1.36 10.69
C GLY A 41 -7.18 1.29 11.40
N TYR A 42 -6.26 0.57 10.78
CA TYR A 42 -4.99 0.21 11.40
C TYR A 42 -4.01 1.39 11.47
N LYS A 43 -3.68 1.98 10.34
CA LYS A 43 -2.84 3.19 10.28
C LYS A 43 -3.62 4.33 9.69
N LYS A 44 -3.71 5.41 10.44
CA LYS A 44 -4.51 6.59 10.09
C LYS A 44 -3.60 7.76 9.80
N PHE A 45 -3.89 8.49 8.74
CA PHE A 45 -3.15 9.69 8.38
C PHE A 45 -4.10 10.88 8.32
N GLU A 46 -3.62 12.03 8.74
CA GLU A 46 -4.42 13.25 8.82
C GLU A 46 -4.36 14.10 7.55
N ASP A 47 -3.35 13.87 6.71
CA ASP A 47 -3.22 14.59 5.45
C ASP A 47 -2.61 13.71 4.36
N LYS A 48 -2.82 14.14 3.10
CA LYS A 48 -2.36 13.41 1.92
C LYS A 48 -0.85 13.29 1.81
N LEU A 49 -0.13 14.32 2.25
CA LEU A 49 1.34 14.32 2.18
C LEU A 49 1.92 13.26 3.11
N LYS A 50 1.39 13.14 4.32
CA LYS A 50 1.80 12.11 5.26
C LYS A 50 1.46 10.71 4.77
N LEU A 51 0.28 10.55 4.17
CA LEU A 51 -0.10 9.28 3.55
C LEU A 51 0.88 8.91 2.43
N MET A 52 1.20 9.86 1.55
CA MET A 52 2.13 9.61 0.43
C MET A 52 3.52 9.26 0.93
N ASP A 53 4.02 9.98 1.93
CA ASP A 53 5.33 9.70 2.53
C ASP A 53 5.38 8.31 3.16
N ALA A 54 4.31 7.92 3.85
CA ALA A 54 4.22 6.59 4.46
C ALA A 54 4.16 5.48 3.41
N LEU A 55 3.43 5.69 2.32
CA LEU A 55 3.39 4.73 1.21
C LEU A 55 4.75 4.59 0.54
N LYS A 56 5.42 5.70 0.29
CA LYS A 56 6.76 5.70 -0.27
C LYS A 56 7.73 4.93 0.62
N ASP A 57 7.70 5.19 1.92
CA ASP A 57 8.52 4.48 2.90
C ASP A 57 8.22 2.97 2.91
N LEU A 58 6.95 2.61 2.89
CA LEU A 58 6.51 1.22 2.86
C LEU A 58 7.07 0.48 1.65
N TYR A 59 6.96 1.06 0.46
CA TYR A 59 7.49 0.46 -0.76
C TYR A 59 9.01 0.38 -0.75
N GLN A 60 9.68 1.46 -0.38
CA GLN A 60 11.16 1.50 -0.41
C GLN A 60 11.79 0.61 0.63
N ASN A 61 11.27 0.60 1.84
CA ASN A 61 11.91 -0.08 2.98
C ASN A 61 11.37 -1.47 3.25
N LYS A 62 10.20 -1.83 2.71
CA LYS A 62 9.60 -3.15 2.94
C LYS A 62 9.50 -3.95 1.64
N ILE A 63 8.94 -3.36 0.59
CA ILE A 63 8.70 -4.11 -0.65
C ILE A 63 9.97 -4.27 -1.47
N LEU A 64 10.63 -3.17 -1.84
CA LEU A 64 11.83 -3.19 -2.67
C LEU A 64 12.96 -4.00 -2.04
N GLN A 65 13.15 -3.89 -0.74
CA GLN A 65 14.22 -4.59 -0.04
C GLN A 65 13.99 -6.10 0.08
N ASN A 66 12.75 -6.55 0.00
CA ASN A 66 12.43 -7.97 0.09
C ASN A 66 12.41 -8.68 -1.28
N ILE A 67 12.43 -7.96 -2.39
CA ILE A 67 12.48 -8.56 -3.72
C ILE A 67 13.74 -9.41 -3.91
N PRO A 68 14.95 -8.93 -3.59
CA PRO A 68 16.15 -9.77 -3.68
C PRO A 68 16.13 -10.96 -2.74
N LYS A 69 15.29 -10.95 -1.71
CA LYS A 69 15.16 -12.02 -0.72
C LYS A 69 14.09 -13.05 -1.09
N GLY A 70 13.41 -12.87 -2.22
CA GLY A 70 12.44 -13.84 -2.73
C GLY A 70 11.01 -13.34 -2.89
N LEU A 71 10.70 -12.09 -2.51
CA LEU A 71 9.37 -11.54 -2.74
C LEU A 71 9.15 -11.33 -4.24
N SER A 72 8.15 -12.02 -4.79
CA SER A 72 7.86 -12.03 -6.22
C SER A 72 6.60 -11.25 -6.61
N GLY A 73 5.76 -10.92 -5.66
CA GLY A 73 4.56 -10.14 -5.91
C GLY A 73 3.97 -9.58 -4.62
N CYS A 74 3.19 -8.52 -4.76
CA CYS A 74 2.48 -7.93 -3.63
C CYS A 74 1.19 -7.28 -4.10
N ILE A 75 0.20 -7.26 -3.23
CA ILE A 75 -1.11 -6.67 -3.52
C ILE A 75 -1.42 -5.64 -2.45
N TYR A 76 -1.50 -4.39 -2.88
CA TYR A 76 -1.82 -3.29 -1.97
C TYR A 76 -3.32 -3.26 -1.63
N THR A 77 -3.63 -3.05 -0.37
CA THR A 77 -4.99 -2.91 0.13
C THR A 77 -5.27 -1.44 0.45
N GLN A 78 -6.13 -0.76 -0.28
CA GLN A 78 -6.95 -1.24 -1.38
C GLN A 78 -7.12 -0.15 -2.45
N LEU A 79 -7.78 -0.47 -3.56
CA LEU A 79 -7.94 0.46 -4.67
C LEU A 79 -8.85 1.63 -4.31
N SER A 80 -9.99 1.37 -3.71
CA SER A 80 -10.95 2.41 -3.32
C SER A 80 -11.51 2.16 -1.93
N ASP A 81 -11.97 3.24 -1.29
CA ASP A 81 -12.69 3.14 -0.02
C ASP A 81 -13.97 2.31 -0.21
N VAL A 82 -14.31 1.52 0.80
CA VAL A 82 -15.51 0.67 0.81
C VAL A 82 -16.18 0.80 2.16
N GLU A 83 -17.46 1.18 2.16
CA GLU A 83 -18.24 1.34 3.38
C GLU A 83 -17.57 2.28 4.39
N ASP A 84 -17.18 1.79 5.56
CA ASP A 84 -16.50 2.55 6.59
C ASP A 84 -14.97 2.42 6.52
N GLU A 85 -14.45 1.70 5.56
CA GLU A 85 -13.01 1.57 5.33
C GLU A 85 -12.51 2.70 4.44
N CYS A 86 -11.57 3.49 4.96
CA CYS A 86 -10.97 4.63 4.26
C CYS A 86 -9.50 4.37 3.89
N ASN A 87 -9.16 3.13 3.60
CA ASN A 87 -7.80 2.71 3.24
C ASN A 87 -7.59 2.57 1.73
N GLY A 88 -8.50 3.09 0.93
CA GLY A 88 -8.37 3.08 -0.52
C GLY A 88 -7.40 4.14 -1.04
N ILE A 89 -6.87 3.90 -2.23
CA ILE A 89 -6.14 4.92 -2.99
C ILE A 89 -7.11 5.97 -3.54
N PHE A 90 -8.33 5.52 -3.89
CA PHE A 90 -9.43 6.40 -4.30
C PHE A 90 -10.46 6.50 -3.19
N THR A 91 -11.20 7.62 -3.18
CA THR A 91 -12.41 7.74 -2.35
C THR A 91 -13.50 6.79 -2.83
N PHE A 92 -14.54 6.55 -1.98
CA PHE A 92 -15.60 5.60 -2.32
C PHE A 92 -16.38 6.01 -3.60
N ASP A 93 -16.51 7.31 -3.85
CA ASP A 93 -17.14 7.86 -5.06
C ASP A 93 -16.20 7.88 -6.26
N ARG A 94 -14.91 7.55 -6.05
CA ARG A 94 -13.83 7.53 -7.04
C ARG A 94 -13.53 8.89 -7.68
N GLU A 95 -13.97 9.97 -7.05
CA GLU A 95 -13.72 11.33 -7.56
C GLU A 95 -12.35 11.86 -7.16
N ILE A 96 -11.81 11.42 -6.01
CA ILE A 96 -10.53 11.90 -5.49
C ILE A 96 -9.52 10.76 -5.42
N ILE A 97 -8.35 10.97 -5.99
CA ILE A 97 -7.19 10.12 -5.78
C ILE A 97 -6.38 10.68 -4.60
N LYS A 98 -6.09 9.85 -3.62
CA LYS A 98 -5.45 10.28 -2.36
C LYS A 98 -3.93 10.37 -2.45
N VAL A 99 -3.34 9.81 -3.49
CA VAL A 99 -1.88 9.69 -3.64
C VAL A 99 -1.40 10.40 -4.89
N ASP A 100 -0.10 10.68 -4.95
CA ASP A 100 0.53 11.17 -6.17
C ASP A 100 0.75 9.99 -7.13
N GLU A 101 -0.08 9.89 -8.16
CA GLU A 101 -0.06 8.77 -9.10
C GLU A 101 1.27 8.64 -9.86
N ARG A 102 1.97 9.75 -10.12
CA ARG A 102 3.29 9.71 -10.77
C ARG A 102 4.33 9.05 -9.88
N LYS A 103 4.29 9.35 -8.58
CA LYS A 103 5.21 8.75 -7.59
C LYS A 103 4.93 7.26 -7.43
N ILE A 104 3.65 6.87 -7.36
CA ILE A 104 3.26 5.47 -7.25
C ILE A 104 3.68 4.70 -8.49
N LYS A 105 3.47 5.26 -9.68
CA LYS A 105 3.89 4.65 -10.94
C LYS A 105 5.40 4.40 -10.95
N LYS A 106 6.20 5.37 -10.55
CA LYS A 106 7.66 5.23 -10.49
C LYS A 106 8.10 4.14 -9.51
N ILE A 107 7.44 4.06 -8.36
CA ILE A 107 7.73 3.03 -7.36
C ILE A 107 7.41 1.64 -7.93
N ASN A 108 6.27 1.48 -8.56
CA ASN A 108 5.87 0.21 -9.17
C ASN A 108 6.85 -0.21 -10.28
N GLU A 109 7.28 0.73 -11.11
CA GLU A 109 8.28 0.47 -12.16
C GLU A 109 9.62 0.02 -11.56
N ARG A 110 10.03 0.60 -10.44
CA ARG A 110 11.23 0.17 -9.72
C ARG A 110 11.11 -1.25 -9.20
N CYS A 111 9.94 -1.62 -8.68
CA CYS A 111 9.69 -3.00 -8.24
C CYS A 111 9.81 -3.99 -9.40
N ILE A 112 9.21 -3.68 -10.54
CA ILE A 112 9.28 -4.52 -11.74
C ILE A 112 10.71 -4.69 -12.22
N ARG A 113 11.46 -3.59 -12.30
CA ARG A 113 12.88 -3.64 -12.71
C ARG A 113 13.72 -4.49 -11.76
N ARG A 114 13.45 -4.41 -10.47
CA ARG A 114 14.20 -5.18 -9.48
C ARG A 114 13.92 -6.66 -9.57
N LEU A 115 12.70 -7.05 -9.91
CA LEU A 115 12.35 -8.44 -10.16
C LEU A 115 13.10 -9.05 -11.35
N ASN A 116 13.38 -8.24 -12.36
CA ASN A 116 13.99 -8.68 -13.62
C ASN A 116 15.53 -8.70 -13.58
N LYS A 117 16.11 -8.47 -12.43
CA LYS A 117 17.57 -8.53 -12.26
C LYS A 117 18.06 -9.86 -11.71
#